data_def0b56bd085b718f0ed06970f910197
#
_entry.id   def0b56bd085b718f0ed06970f910197
#
_cell.length_a   1.000
_cell.length_b   1.000
_cell.length_c   1.000
_cell.angle_alpha   90.00
_cell.angle_beta   90.00
_cell.angle_gamma   90.00
#
_symmetry.space_group_name_H-M   'P 1'
#
loop_
_entity.id
_entity.type
_entity.pdbx_description
1 polymer ?
#
loop_
_entity_poly.entity_id
_entity_poly.type
_entity_poly.pdbx_seq_one_letter_code
_entity_poly.pdbx_strand_id
1 'polypeptide(L)'
;AQQVISMEDFIHTLNAVIWSPALVAFCLGAGLFFSIKSRFVQLRLIPEMWRLLFQKKEDEIGLSSFQALSLTLAGRVGTGNIAGVATAICFGGPGALFWMWGVAFLGASSAFVESTLGQIYKERIEGQYRGGPAFYIERGLKLKAYAWAFAIVTILASCFFCPGVQSNSIALAWNCLLY
;
A
#
# COMPACT_ATOMS: atom_id res chain seq x y z
N ALA A 1 20.00 22.98 -20.23
CA ALA A 1 18.83 23.67 -19.68
C ALA A 1 17.52 23.18 -20.34
N GLN A 2 17.47 23.09 -21.67
CA GLN A 2 16.28 22.70 -22.41
C GLN A 2 15.82 21.24 -22.17
N GLN A 3 16.74 20.30 -21.98
CA GLN A 3 16.42 18.90 -21.68
C GLN A 3 15.83 18.71 -20.27
N VAL A 4 16.25 19.52 -19.31
CA VAL A 4 15.73 19.46 -17.93
C VAL A 4 14.28 19.97 -17.88
N ILE A 5 13.98 21.05 -18.58
CA ILE A 5 12.64 21.61 -18.69
C ILE A 5 11.66 20.59 -19.32
N SER A 6 12.06 19.89 -20.36
CA SER A 6 11.28 18.86 -21.02
C SER A 6 11.02 17.64 -20.10
N MET A 7 11.94 17.30 -19.23
CA MET A 7 11.77 16.19 -18.27
C MET A 7 10.82 16.58 -17.12
N GLU A 8 10.91 17.79 -16.61
CA GLU A 8 9.99 18.31 -15.60
C GLU A 8 8.54 18.39 -16.12
N ASP A 9 8.34 18.92 -17.33
CA ASP A 9 7.03 18.96 -17.97
C ASP A 9 6.43 17.57 -18.18
N PHE A 10 7.24 16.59 -18.55
CA PHE A 10 6.82 15.20 -18.68
C PHE A 10 6.39 14.62 -17.34
N ILE A 11 7.17 14.83 -16.28
CA ILE A 11 6.84 14.37 -14.92
C ILE A 11 5.55 15.03 -14.42
N HIS A 12 5.39 16.34 -14.62
CA HIS A 12 4.16 17.05 -14.26
C HIS A 12 2.95 16.52 -14.99
N THR A 13 3.05 16.25 -16.27
CA THR A 13 1.96 15.70 -17.08
C THR A 13 1.59 14.28 -16.61
N LEU A 14 2.57 13.43 -16.37
CA LEU A 14 2.35 12.09 -15.81
C LEU A 14 1.66 12.17 -14.44
N ASN A 15 2.15 13.04 -13.57
CA ASN A 15 1.57 13.23 -12.24
C ASN A 15 0.12 13.71 -12.32
N ALA A 16 -0.20 14.65 -13.20
CA ALA A 16 -1.55 15.15 -13.42
C ALA A 16 -2.52 14.06 -13.95
N VAL A 17 -2.02 13.16 -14.80
CA VAL A 17 -2.82 12.03 -15.30
C VAL A 17 -3.02 10.97 -14.21
N ILE A 18 -1.97 10.61 -13.50
CA ILE A 18 -2.02 9.59 -12.43
C ILE A 18 -2.90 10.05 -11.26
N TRP A 19 -2.80 11.31 -10.86
CA TRP A 19 -3.62 11.89 -9.79
C TRP A 19 -4.86 12.62 -10.30
N SER A 20 -5.39 12.18 -11.44
CA SER A 20 -6.61 12.75 -12.00
C SER A 20 -7.80 12.54 -11.05
N PRO A 21 -8.76 13.49 -11.00
CA PRO A 21 -9.99 13.32 -10.21
C PRO A 21 -10.74 12.04 -10.54
N ALA A 22 -10.65 11.58 -11.79
CA ALA A 22 -11.27 10.34 -12.25
C ALA A 22 -10.67 9.10 -11.56
N LEU A 23 -9.35 9.03 -11.44
CA LEU A 23 -8.70 7.91 -10.73
C LEU A 23 -9.01 7.94 -9.23
N VAL A 24 -9.00 9.13 -8.63
CA VAL A 24 -9.36 9.28 -7.20
C VAL A 24 -10.80 8.82 -6.97
N ALA A 25 -11.76 9.28 -7.82
CA ALA A 25 -13.14 8.85 -7.75
C ALA A 25 -13.31 7.34 -7.95
N PHE A 26 -12.55 6.74 -8.88
CA PHE A 26 -12.54 5.30 -9.09
C PHE A 26 -12.03 4.53 -7.86
N CYS A 27 -10.94 4.97 -7.24
CA CYS A 27 -10.39 4.34 -6.04
C CYS A 27 -11.36 4.43 -4.84
N LEU A 28 -11.96 5.61 -4.62
CA LEU A 28 -12.97 5.80 -3.58
C LEU A 28 -14.24 4.98 -3.86
N GLY A 29 -14.70 4.95 -5.10
CA GLY A 29 -15.83 4.13 -5.55
C GLY A 29 -15.58 2.64 -5.36
N ALA A 30 -14.39 2.16 -5.70
CA ALA A 30 -13.99 0.77 -5.45
C ALA A 30 -13.95 0.44 -3.95
N GLY A 31 -13.38 1.33 -3.13
CA GLY A 31 -13.37 1.19 -1.68
C GLY A 31 -14.77 1.13 -1.08
N LEU A 32 -15.68 1.99 -1.54
CA LEU A 32 -17.07 1.99 -1.13
C LEU A 32 -17.80 0.72 -1.59
N PHE A 33 -17.61 0.31 -2.84
CA PHE A 33 -18.17 -0.93 -3.38
C PHE A 33 -17.75 -2.15 -2.54
N PHE A 34 -16.46 -2.29 -2.26
CA PHE A 34 -15.96 -3.39 -1.44
C PHE A 34 -16.45 -3.30 0.01
N SER A 35 -16.58 -2.09 0.58
CA SER A 35 -17.15 -1.90 1.92
C SER A 35 -18.58 -2.41 2.01
N ILE A 36 -19.41 -2.06 1.04
CA ILE A 36 -20.82 -2.51 0.97
C ILE A 36 -20.90 -4.01 0.71
N LYS A 37 -20.13 -4.50 -0.28
CA LYS A 37 -20.14 -5.93 -0.66
C LYS A 37 -19.65 -6.83 0.46
N SER A 38 -18.67 -6.41 1.23
CA SER A 38 -18.15 -7.13 2.40
C SER A 38 -18.95 -6.89 3.68
N ARG A 39 -20.05 -6.13 3.61
CA ARG A 39 -20.89 -5.75 4.76
C ARG A 39 -20.07 -5.08 5.87
N PHE A 40 -19.27 -4.08 5.50
CA PHE A 40 -18.41 -3.33 6.42
C PHE A 40 -17.53 -4.25 7.28
N VAL A 41 -16.79 -5.14 6.62
CA VAL A 41 -15.88 -6.10 7.27
C VAL A 41 -14.93 -5.43 8.25
N GLN A 42 -14.47 -4.21 7.92
CA GLN A 42 -13.57 -3.41 8.72
C GLN A 42 -14.12 -3.04 10.11
N LEU A 43 -15.43 -3.05 10.30
CA LEU A 43 -16.07 -2.84 11.61
C LEU A 43 -16.52 -4.16 12.23
N ARG A 44 -17.14 -5.01 11.44
CA ARG A 44 -17.76 -6.25 11.92
C ARG A 44 -16.77 -7.25 12.48
N LEU A 45 -15.58 -7.32 11.89
CA LEU A 45 -14.56 -8.30 12.28
C LEU A 45 -13.53 -7.78 13.29
N ILE A 46 -13.69 -6.56 13.84
CA ILE A 46 -12.76 -6.03 14.86
C ILE A 46 -12.57 -7.01 16.04
N PRO A 47 -13.62 -7.54 16.67
CA PRO A 47 -13.43 -8.45 17.80
C PRO A 47 -12.74 -9.75 17.39
N GLU A 48 -13.02 -10.27 16.19
CA GLU A 48 -12.36 -11.46 15.67
C GLU A 48 -10.89 -11.18 15.33
N MET A 49 -10.58 -9.99 14.79
CA MET A 49 -9.19 -9.56 14.54
C MET A 49 -8.37 -9.52 15.84
N TRP A 50 -8.93 -8.99 16.94
CA TRP A 50 -8.29 -9.01 18.25
C TRP A 50 -8.05 -10.44 18.72
N ARG A 51 -9.04 -11.31 18.63
CA ARG A 51 -8.92 -12.70 19.04
C ARG A 51 -7.83 -13.43 18.28
N LEU A 52 -7.81 -13.29 16.94
CA LEU A 52 -6.84 -13.95 16.07
C LEU A 52 -5.42 -13.41 16.26
N LEU A 53 -5.27 -12.14 16.63
CA LEU A 53 -3.97 -11.52 16.84
C LEU A 53 -3.20 -12.18 18.00
N PHE A 54 -3.91 -12.54 19.07
CA PHE A 54 -3.33 -13.16 20.27
C PHE A 54 -3.46 -14.68 20.28
N GLN A 55 -3.98 -15.27 19.22
CA GLN A 55 -4.07 -16.73 19.11
C GLN A 55 -2.67 -17.33 18.95
N LYS A 56 -2.44 -18.41 19.66
CA LYS A 56 -1.16 -19.13 19.63
C LYS A 56 -1.01 -19.79 18.25
N LYS A 57 0.21 -19.81 17.74
CA LYS A 57 0.56 -20.44 16.48
C LYS A 57 0.27 -21.94 16.55
N GLU A 58 -0.49 -22.48 15.61
CA GLU A 58 -0.80 -23.91 15.51
C GLU A 58 0.12 -24.64 14.51
N ASP A 59 0.66 -23.91 13.52
CA ASP A 59 1.55 -24.49 12.49
C ASP A 59 3.04 -24.28 12.82
N GLU A 60 3.84 -25.30 12.65
CA GLU A 60 5.32 -25.21 12.77
C GLU A 60 5.94 -24.38 11.65
N ILE A 61 5.28 -24.31 10.49
CA ILE A 61 5.74 -23.59 9.29
C ILE A 61 4.89 -22.36 9.06
N GLY A 62 5.47 -21.17 9.30
CA GLY A 62 4.80 -19.90 9.08
C GLY A 62 5.04 -18.90 10.21
N LEU A 63 4.56 -17.67 9.99
CA LEU A 63 4.62 -16.59 10.98
C LEU A 63 3.38 -16.64 11.89
N SER A 64 3.54 -16.31 13.17
CA SER A 64 2.39 -16.06 14.03
C SER A 64 1.64 -14.81 13.58
N SER A 65 0.35 -14.70 13.95
CA SER A 65 -0.47 -13.53 13.58
C SER A 65 0.16 -12.22 14.05
N PHE A 66 0.74 -12.20 15.25
CA PHE A 66 1.44 -11.02 15.77
C PHE A 66 2.73 -10.71 15.00
N GLN A 67 3.53 -11.71 14.63
CA GLN A 67 4.73 -11.53 13.79
C GLN A 67 4.35 -11.01 12.40
N ALA A 68 3.28 -11.55 11.80
CA ALA A 68 2.78 -11.08 10.51
C ALA A 68 2.31 -9.62 10.57
N LEU A 69 1.61 -9.23 11.64
CA LEU A 69 1.23 -7.84 11.87
C LEU A 69 2.44 -6.93 12.02
N SER A 70 3.41 -7.33 12.85
CA SER A 70 4.63 -6.53 13.09
C SER A 70 5.43 -6.33 11.82
N LEU A 71 5.58 -7.38 11.00
CA LEU A 71 6.26 -7.30 9.70
C LEU A 71 5.51 -6.39 8.73
N THR A 72 4.18 -6.48 8.70
CA THR A 72 3.34 -5.64 7.85
C THR A 72 3.43 -4.17 8.24
N LEU A 73 3.41 -3.86 9.54
CA LEU A 73 3.58 -2.49 10.04
C LEU A 73 4.97 -1.95 9.71
N ALA A 74 6.02 -2.73 9.96
CA ALA A 74 7.40 -2.34 9.64
C ALA A 74 7.59 -2.01 8.15
N GLY A 75 6.95 -2.76 7.25
CA GLY A 75 7.02 -2.50 5.81
C GLY A 75 6.17 -1.31 5.32
N ARG A 76 5.21 -0.84 6.13
CA ARG A 76 4.29 0.25 5.74
C ARG A 76 4.60 1.59 6.42
N VAL A 77 5.34 1.60 7.51
CA VAL A 77 5.76 2.83 8.19
C VAL A 77 7.02 3.36 7.53
N GLY A 78 6.92 4.55 6.96
CA GLY A 78 8.02 5.22 6.29
C GLY A 78 7.93 6.74 6.44
N THR A 79 8.87 7.45 5.86
CA THR A 79 8.91 8.93 5.90
C THR A 79 7.65 9.58 5.32
N GLY A 80 6.97 8.93 4.37
CA GLY A 80 5.70 9.38 3.82
C GLY A 80 4.59 9.50 4.86
N ASN A 81 4.59 8.65 5.88
CA ASN A 81 3.59 8.70 6.95
C ASN A 81 3.83 9.84 7.94
N ILE A 82 5.02 10.42 7.95
CA ILE A 82 5.39 11.55 8.81
C ILE A 82 5.40 12.83 7.98
N ALA A 83 6.31 12.95 7.03
CA ALA A 83 6.47 14.12 6.20
C ALA A 83 5.26 14.36 5.29
N GLY A 84 4.68 13.30 4.69
CA GLY A 84 3.51 13.40 3.83
C GLY A 84 2.26 13.86 4.58
N VAL A 85 2.05 13.40 5.82
CA VAL A 85 0.95 13.87 6.67
C VAL A 85 1.15 15.32 7.06
N ALA A 86 2.36 15.72 7.45
CA ALA A 86 2.69 17.10 7.78
C ALA A 86 2.43 18.02 6.56
N THR A 87 2.89 17.63 5.39
CA THR A 87 2.66 18.36 4.13
C THR A 87 1.18 18.47 3.81
N ALA A 88 0.40 17.39 3.96
CA ALA A 88 -1.04 17.41 3.73
C ALA A 88 -1.77 18.38 4.67
N ILE A 89 -1.35 18.48 5.92
CA ILE A 89 -1.91 19.43 6.89
C ILE A 89 -1.51 20.87 6.55
N CYS A 90 -0.26 21.07 6.14
CA CYS A 90 0.22 22.41 5.76
C CYS A 90 -0.54 22.99 4.57
N PHE A 91 -0.82 22.18 3.55
CA PHE A 91 -1.52 22.62 2.33
C PHE A 91 -3.05 22.53 2.43
N GLY A 92 -3.56 21.49 3.09
CA GLY A 92 -4.99 21.20 3.17
C GLY A 92 -5.67 21.66 4.47
N GLY A 93 -4.87 22.17 5.42
CA GLY A 93 -5.37 22.55 6.74
C GLY A 93 -5.82 21.37 7.60
N PRO A 94 -6.40 21.63 8.78
CA PRO A 94 -6.81 20.56 9.72
C PRO A 94 -7.86 19.60 9.14
N GLY A 95 -8.68 20.05 8.17
CA GLY A 95 -9.66 19.22 7.47
C GLY A 95 -9.04 18.05 6.68
N ALA A 96 -7.75 18.15 6.33
CA ALA A 96 -7.04 17.07 5.65
C ALA A 96 -7.04 15.77 6.47
N LEU A 97 -6.91 15.85 7.79
CA LEU A 97 -6.95 14.69 8.68
C LEU A 97 -8.27 13.92 8.60
N PHE A 98 -9.38 14.64 8.57
CA PHE A 98 -10.70 14.02 8.44
C PHE A 98 -10.82 13.22 7.14
N TRP A 99 -10.39 13.80 6.03
CA TRP A 99 -10.40 13.11 4.74
C TRP A 99 -9.42 11.94 4.69
N MET A 100 -8.25 12.06 5.32
CA MET A 100 -7.30 10.95 5.42
C MET A 100 -7.91 9.76 6.17
N TRP A 101 -8.62 9.98 7.25
CA TRP A 101 -9.34 8.93 7.97
C TRP A 101 -10.47 8.32 7.14
N GLY A 102 -11.24 9.14 6.43
CA GLY A 102 -12.30 8.67 5.54
C GLY A 102 -11.76 7.76 4.43
N VAL A 103 -10.69 8.19 3.77
CA VAL A 103 -10.03 7.40 2.73
C VAL A 103 -9.41 6.13 3.30
N ALA A 104 -8.78 6.18 4.47
CA ALA A 104 -8.21 5.01 5.14
C ALA A 104 -9.30 3.98 5.49
N PHE A 105 -10.45 4.44 5.97
CA PHE A 105 -11.58 3.58 6.28
C PHE A 105 -12.12 2.87 5.04
N LEU A 106 -12.30 3.58 3.93
CA LEU A 106 -12.72 2.97 2.66
C LEU A 106 -11.65 2.03 2.10
N GLY A 107 -10.38 2.45 2.17
CA GLY A 107 -9.24 1.66 1.71
C GLY A 107 -9.03 0.35 2.49
N ALA A 108 -9.45 0.31 3.75
CA ALA A 108 -9.34 -0.90 4.56
C ALA A 108 -10.10 -2.10 3.97
N SER A 109 -11.25 -1.86 3.34
CA SER A 109 -12.01 -2.91 2.65
C SER A 109 -11.30 -3.44 1.41
N SER A 110 -10.69 -2.56 0.62
CA SER A 110 -9.89 -2.96 -0.54
C SER A 110 -8.66 -3.76 -0.11
N ALA A 111 -7.97 -3.33 0.95
CA ALA A 111 -6.84 -4.06 1.52
C ALA A 111 -7.23 -5.44 2.05
N PHE A 112 -8.43 -5.58 2.63
CA PHE A 112 -8.97 -6.87 3.05
C PHE A 112 -9.16 -7.82 1.85
N VAL A 113 -9.77 -7.34 0.77
CA VAL A 113 -9.97 -8.12 -0.47
C VAL A 113 -8.61 -8.53 -1.06
N GLU A 114 -7.67 -7.61 -1.15
CA GLU A 114 -6.32 -7.88 -1.64
C GLU A 114 -5.61 -8.96 -0.80
N SER A 115 -5.63 -8.81 0.51
CA SER A 115 -5.02 -9.77 1.43
C SER A 115 -5.68 -11.16 1.33
N THR A 116 -7.00 -11.20 1.17
CA THR A 116 -7.75 -12.44 0.99
C THR A 116 -7.38 -13.13 -0.31
N LEU A 117 -7.29 -12.39 -1.42
CA LEU A 117 -6.84 -12.93 -2.70
C LEU A 117 -5.40 -13.45 -2.61
N GLY A 118 -4.51 -12.71 -1.93
CA GLY A 118 -3.13 -13.13 -1.68
C GLY A 118 -3.04 -14.45 -0.90
N GLN A 119 -3.98 -14.71 0.02
CA GLN A 119 -4.04 -15.97 0.76
C GLN A 119 -4.66 -17.12 -0.05
N ILE A 120 -5.67 -16.85 -0.85
CA ILE A 120 -6.35 -17.87 -1.69
C ILE A 120 -5.40 -18.41 -2.76
N TYR A 121 -4.64 -17.53 -3.40
CA TYR A 121 -3.74 -17.88 -4.50
C TYR A 121 -2.28 -18.11 -4.08
N LYS A 122 -2.01 -18.23 -2.77
CA LYS A 122 -0.66 -18.56 -2.28
C LYS A 122 -0.29 -20.01 -2.63
N GLU A 123 0.99 -20.21 -2.89
CA GLU A 123 1.56 -21.53 -3.14
C GLU A 123 2.68 -21.86 -2.18
N ARG A 124 2.91 -23.15 -2.04
CA ARG A 124 4.06 -23.69 -1.32
C ARG A 124 5.14 -24.07 -2.33
N ILE A 125 6.21 -23.27 -2.40
CA ILE A 125 7.35 -23.49 -3.28
C ILE A 125 8.57 -23.68 -2.38
N GLU A 126 9.27 -24.80 -2.55
CA GLU A 126 10.47 -25.13 -1.75
C GLU A 126 10.26 -25.05 -0.23
N GLY A 127 9.10 -25.47 0.26
CA GLY A 127 8.77 -25.46 1.69
C GLY A 127 8.32 -24.10 2.23
N GLN A 128 8.34 -23.02 1.44
CA GLN A 128 7.89 -21.68 1.82
C GLN A 128 6.58 -21.29 1.12
N TYR A 129 5.76 -20.51 1.82
CA TYR A 129 4.55 -19.95 1.22
C TYR A 129 4.92 -18.71 0.40
N ARG A 130 4.56 -18.71 -0.88
CA ARG A 130 4.68 -17.56 -1.80
C ARG A 130 3.31 -17.19 -2.31
N GLY A 131 3.03 -15.89 -2.37
CA GLY A 131 1.76 -15.34 -2.83
C GLY A 131 1.90 -13.85 -3.11
N GLY A 132 0.77 -13.19 -3.34
CA GLY A 132 0.71 -11.76 -3.58
C GLY A 132 0.08 -11.40 -4.92
N PRO A 133 0.10 -10.10 -5.31
CA PRO A 133 -0.62 -9.62 -6.49
C PRO A 133 -0.25 -10.33 -7.79
N ALA A 134 1.04 -10.58 -8.03
CA ALA A 134 1.48 -11.28 -9.23
C ALA A 134 0.85 -12.68 -9.37
N PHE A 135 0.72 -13.41 -8.25
CA PHE A 135 0.15 -14.77 -8.26
C PHE A 135 -1.33 -14.77 -8.54
N TYR A 136 -2.12 -13.91 -7.91
CA TYR A 136 -3.56 -13.89 -8.19
C TYR A 136 -3.90 -13.26 -9.55
N ILE A 137 -3.07 -12.38 -10.09
CA ILE A 137 -3.20 -11.88 -11.47
C ILE A 137 -2.92 -13.01 -12.46
N GLU A 138 -1.84 -13.76 -12.28
CA GLU A 138 -1.49 -14.85 -13.17
C GLU A 138 -2.55 -15.96 -13.16
N ARG A 139 -3.02 -16.36 -12.00
CA ARG A 139 -3.92 -17.51 -11.82
C ARG A 139 -5.40 -17.15 -11.88
N GLY A 140 -5.77 -16.02 -11.27
CA GLY A 140 -7.15 -15.57 -11.27
C GLY A 140 -7.60 -15.00 -12.61
N LEU A 141 -6.80 -14.12 -13.18
CA LEU A 141 -7.09 -13.49 -14.48
C LEU A 141 -6.47 -14.24 -15.67
N LYS A 142 -5.54 -15.18 -15.42
CA LYS A 142 -4.79 -15.93 -16.44
C LYS A 142 -3.98 -15.03 -17.40
N LEU A 143 -3.62 -13.83 -16.95
CA LEU A 143 -2.87 -12.83 -17.72
C LEU A 143 -1.40 -12.81 -17.30
N LYS A 144 -0.60 -13.75 -17.80
CA LYS A 144 0.82 -13.89 -17.47
C LYS A 144 1.64 -12.63 -17.75
N ALA A 145 1.44 -12.00 -18.91
CA ALA A 145 2.18 -10.80 -19.28
C ALA A 145 1.94 -9.63 -18.28
N TYR A 146 0.69 -9.47 -17.84
CA TYR A 146 0.34 -8.45 -16.84
C TYR A 146 0.94 -8.76 -15.46
N ALA A 147 0.93 -10.03 -15.04
CA ALA A 147 1.57 -10.46 -13.79
C ALA A 147 3.07 -10.19 -13.79
N TRP A 148 3.78 -10.47 -14.89
CA TRP A 148 5.20 -10.16 -15.05
C TRP A 148 5.47 -8.65 -15.04
N ALA A 149 4.68 -7.87 -15.79
CA ALA A 149 4.81 -6.41 -15.79
C ALA A 149 4.61 -5.85 -14.39
N PHE A 150 3.59 -6.31 -13.66
CA PHE A 150 3.34 -5.91 -12.27
C PHE A 150 4.52 -6.26 -11.36
N ALA A 151 5.08 -7.47 -11.47
CA ALA A 151 6.21 -7.89 -10.65
C ALA A 151 7.45 -7.03 -10.90
N ILE A 152 7.79 -6.75 -12.16
CA ILE A 152 8.93 -5.89 -12.53
C ILE A 152 8.75 -4.48 -11.98
N VAL A 153 7.58 -3.87 -12.19
CA VAL A 153 7.27 -2.52 -11.69
C VAL A 153 7.34 -2.48 -10.16
N THR A 154 6.83 -3.50 -9.48
CA THR A 154 6.89 -3.59 -8.02
C THR A 154 8.32 -3.69 -7.51
N ILE A 155 9.17 -4.48 -8.16
CA ILE A 155 10.60 -4.60 -7.82
C ILE A 155 11.29 -3.24 -7.99
N LEU A 156 11.09 -2.58 -9.12
CA LEU A 156 11.69 -1.26 -9.38
C LEU A 156 11.20 -0.23 -8.34
N ALA A 157 9.91 -0.19 -8.05
CA ALA A 157 9.36 0.72 -7.06
C ALA A 157 9.92 0.46 -5.66
N SER A 158 9.95 -0.79 -5.22
CA SER A 158 10.35 -1.15 -3.85
C SER A 158 11.86 -1.12 -3.63
N CYS A 159 12.67 -1.46 -4.64
CA CYS A 159 14.12 -1.52 -4.50
C CYS A 159 14.83 -0.20 -4.78
N PHE A 160 14.27 0.65 -5.64
CA PHE A 160 14.94 1.88 -6.06
C PHE A 160 14.19 3.14 -5.62
N PHE A 161 12.91 3.27 -5.95
CA PHE A 161 12.18 4.52 -5.70
C PHE A 161 11.85 4.72 -4.23
N CYS A 162 11.31 3.73 -3.53
CA CYS A 162 10.95 3.87 -2.13
C CYS A 162 12.16 4.14 -1.21
N PRO A 163 13.27 3.38 -1.30
CA PRO A 163 14.47 3.69 -0.52
C PRO A 163 15.08 5.04 -0.88
N GLY A 164 15.05 5.44 -2.16
CA GLY A 164 15.56 6.73 -2.61
C GLY A 164 14.84 7.91 -1.95
N VAL A 165 13.52 7.88 -1.92
CA VAL A 165 12.70 8.92 -1.26
C VAL A 165 12.97 8.96 0.25
N GLN A 166 13.06 7.81 0.90
CA GLN A 166 13.33 7.73 2.34
C GLN A 166 14.73 8.24 2.68
N SER A 167 15.74 7.85 1.91
CA SER A 167 17.12 8.31 2.07
C SER A 167 17.24 9.83 1.91
N ASN A 168 16.59 10.40 0.89
CA ASN A 168 16.55 11.84 0.70
C ASN A 168 15.89 12.58 1.88
N SER A 169 14.77 12.07 2.38
CA SER A 169 14.08 12.67 3.53
C SER A 169 14.92 12.62 4.81
N ILE A 170 15.65 11.53 5.04
CA ILE A 170 16.58 11.40 6.16
C ILE A 170 17.73 12.41 6.03
N ALA A 171 18.32 12.54 4.82
CA ALA A 171 19.40 13.48 4.56
C ALA A 171 18.96 14.94 4.80
N LEU A 172 17.76 15.32 4.35
CA LEU A 172 17.19 16.64 4.60
C LEU A 172 16.96 16.91 6.09
N ALA A 173 16.41 15.93 6.82
CA ALA A 173 16.21 16.04 8.26
C ALA A 173 17.54 16.20 9.00
N TRP A 174 18.57 15.47 8.60
CA TRP A 174 19.92 15.57 9.18
C TRP A 174 20.53 16.95 8.95
N ASN A 175 20.45 17.47 7.75
CA ASN A 175 20.92 18.82 7.44
C ASN A 175 20.19 19.88 8.27
N CYS A 176 18.88 19.74 8.46
CA CYS A 176 18.08 20.67 9.27
C CYS A 176 18.44 20.61 10.77
N LEU A 177 18.94 19.48 11.28
CA LEU A 177 19.38 19.35 12.68
C LEU A 177 20.79 19.87 12.93
N LEU A 178 21.63 19.98 11.88
CA LEU A 178 23.02 20.43 12.00
C LEU A 178 23.19 21.95 11.83
N TYR A 179 22.19 22.62 11.28
CA TYR A 179 22.14 24.07 11.06
C TYR A 179 20.94 24.70 11.77
#